data_149e06c118baa24126dc25eaf97ee9ca
#
_entry.id   149e06c118baa24126dc25eaf97ee9ca
#
_cell.length_a   1.000
_cell.length_b   1.000
_cell.length_c   1.000
_cell.angle_alpha   90.00
_cell.angle_beta   90.00
_cell.angle_gamma   90.00
#
_symmetry.space_group_name_H-M   'P 1'
#
loop_
_entity.id
_entity.type
_entity.pdbx_description
1 polymer ?
#
loop_
_entity_poly.entity_id
_entity_poly.type
_entity_poly.pdbx_seq_one_letter_code
_entity_poly.pdbx_strand_id
1 'polypeptide(L)'
;TVIFAFWDGEEKGLLGSKAFVQSFPEIKNVKGYLNFDMIGRNNNEAKPTHVVYFYTEAHPAFGDWLKNDIKKYNLNLAPDYRPWDNPVGGSDNGSFAKIGIPIIWYHTDGHPDYHQPSDHADRINWDKVVNITKASFLNMWYMANEKDF
;
A
#
# COMPACT_ATOMS: atom_id res chain seq x y z
N THR A 1 2.06 13.25 -13.19
CA THR A 1 1.22 13.82 -12.10
C THR A 1 1.06 12.78 -11.01
N VAL A 2 1.10 13.19 -9.76
CA VAL A 2 0.80 12.37 -8.58
C VAL A 2 -0.42 12.98 -7.90
N ILE A 3 -1.36 12.12 -7.47
CA ILE A 3 -2.54 12.50 -6.72
C ILE A 3 -2.42 11.88 -5.32
N PHE A 4 -2.52 12.69 -4.29
CA PHE A 4 -2.67 12.24 -2.91
C PHE A 4 -4.16 12.27 -2.57
N ALA A 5 -4.68 11.10 -2.15
CA ALA A 5 -6.09 10.93 -1.87
C ALA A 5 -6.31 10.40 -0.45
N PHE A 6 -7.34 10.91 0.21
CA PHE A 6 -7.81 10.47 1.51
C PHE A 6 -9.27 10.06 1.35
N TRP A 7 -9.52 8.76 1.47
CA TRP A 7 -10.85 8.21 1.23
C TRP A 7 -11.71 8.24 2.48
N ASP A 8 -12.99 8.48 2.31
CA ASP A 8 -13.99 8.34 3.38
C ASP A 8 -14.80 7.05 3.18
N GLY A 9 -15.32 6.51 4.28
CA GLY A 9 -16.26 5.40 4.27
C GLY A 9 -15.66 4.07 3.78
N GLU A 10 -14.38 3.80 4.05
CA GLU A 10 -13.74 2.51 3.74
C GLU A 10 -14.51 1.38 4.42
N GLU A 11 -14.73 1.45 5.72
CA GLU A 11 -15.44 0.48 6.57
C GLU A 11 -16.93 0.30 6.20
N LYS A 12 -17.48 1.21 5.41
CA LYS A 12 -18.84 1.13 4.87
C LYS A 12 -18.90 0.61 3.44
N GLY A 13 -17.84 -0.02 3.00
CA GLY A 13 -17.72 -0.65 1.69
C GLY A 13 -17.02 0.21 0.64
N LEU A 14 -15.92 0.87 1.01
CA LEU A 14 -15.03 1.61 0.11
C LEU A 14 -15.74 2.78 -0.60
N LEU A 15 -16.56 3.55 0.08
CA LEU A 15 -17.45 4.53 -0.55
C LEU A 15 -16.65 5.61 -1.31
N GLY A 16 -15.60 6.16 -0.71
CA GLY A 16 -14.81 7.23 -1.29
C GLY A 16 -14.02 6.78 -2.53
N SER A 17 -13.28 5.67 -2.42
CA SER A 17 -12.49 5.16 -3.56
C SER A 17 -13.36 4.68 -4.72
N LYS A 18 -14.51 4.06 -4.44
CA LYS A 18 -15.49 3.69 -5.47
C LYS A 18 -16.06 4.91 -6.20
N ALA A 19 -16.45 5.94 -5.45
CA ALA A 19 -16.95 7.17 -6.05
C ALA A 19 -15.89 7.83 -6.93
N PHE A 20 -14.64 7.88 -6.48
CA PHE A 20 -13.54 8.41 -7.30
C PHE A 20 -13.35 7.62 -8.59
N VAL A 21 -13.22 6.30 -8.51
CA VAL A 21 -13.04 5.44 -9.69
C VAL A 21 -14.18 5.57 -10.70
N GLN A 22 -15.41 5.79 -10.22
CA GLN A 22 -16.60 5.94 -11.08
C GLN A 22 -16.70 7.33 -11.73
N SER A 23 -16.19 8.36 -11.08
CA SER A 23 -16.44 9.75 -11.50
C SER A 23 -15.23 10.51 -12.00
N PHE A 24 -13.99 10.03 -11.73
CA PHE A 24 -12.79 10.73 -12.16
C PHE A 24 -12.61 10.63 -13.69
N PRO A 25 -12.67 11.73 -14.44
CA PRO A 25 -12.67 11.69 -15.91
C PRO A 25 -11.40 11.07 -16.51
N GLU A 26 -10.28 11.23 -15.82
CA GLU A 26 -8.95 10.77 -16.26
C GLU A 26 -8.60 9.38 -15.71
N ILE A 27 -9.55 8.62 -15.19
CA ILE A 27 -9.30 7.33 -14.53
C ILE A 27 -8.49 6.35 -15.41
N LYS A 28 -8.70 6.38 -16.73
CA LYS A 28 -7.99 5.54 -17.70
C LYS A 28 -6.50 5.91 -17.84
N ASN A 29 -6.11 7.09 -17.38
CA ASN A 29 -4.73 7.56 -17.42
C ASN A 29 -3.97 7.27 -16.11
N VAL A 30 -4.65 6.69 -15.11
CA VAL A 30 -4.01 6.29 -13.86
C VAL A 30 -3.16 5.05 -14.10
N LYS A 31 -1.84 5.18 -13.96
CA LYS A 31 -0.87 4.12 -14.21
C LYS A 31 -0.81 3.07 -13.12
N GLY A 32 -1.04 3.47 -11.88
CA GLY A 32 -0.97 2.60 -10.73
C GLY A 32 -1.49 3.28 -9.47
N TYR A 33 -1.77 2.48 -8.46
CA TYR A 33 -2.30 2.95 -7.17
C TYR A 33 -1.49 2.38 -6.01
N LEU A 34 -1.04 3.26 -5.11
CA LEU A 34 -0.40 2.87 -3.86
C LEU A 34 -1.39 3.04 -2.71
N ASN A 35 -1.61 1.97 -1.96
CA ASN A 35 -2.47 1.96 -0.79
C ASN A 35 -1.66 1.91 0.50
N PHE A 36 -2.11 2.64 1.50
CA PHE A 36 -1.59 2.63 2.86
C PHE A 36 -2.75 2.39 3.81
N ASP A 37 -2.79 1.20 4.34
CA ASP A 37 -3.80 0.81 5.30
C ASP A 37 -3.17 -0.10 6.34
N MET A 38 -3.27 0.29 7.62
CA MET A 38 -2.69 -0.41 8.76
C MET A 38 -1.16 -0.53 8.68
N ILE A 39 -0.46 0.59 8.45
CA ILE A 39 1.02 0.60 8.35
C ILE A 39 1.74 0.95 9.66
N GLY A 40 1.01 1.37 10.68
CA GLY A 40 1.57 1.97 11.90
C GLY A 40 1.86 0.99 13.04
N ARG A 41 1.26 -0.20 13.03
CA ARG A 41 1.36 -1.13 14.16
C ARG A 41 2.20 -2.36 13.82
N ASN A 42 2.59 -3.10 14.86
CA ASN A 42 3.22 -4.39 14.70
C ASN A 42 2.18 -5.50 14.88
N ASN A 43 2.12 -6.44 13.94
CA ASN A 43 1.39 -7.68 14.12
C ASN A 43 2.04 -8.53 15.23
N ASN A 44 3.36 -8.52 15.27
CA ASN A 44 4.16 -9.21 16.27
C ASN A 44 5.29 -8.28 16.73
N GLU A 45 5.32 -7.96 18.02
CA GLU A 45 6.33 -7.07 18.62
C GLU A 45 7.77 -7.61 18.52
N ALA A 46 7.94 -8.92 18.40
CA ALA A 46 9.26 -9.53 18.14
C ALA A 46 9.74 -9.33 16.69
N LYS A 47 8.89 -8.80 15.80
CA LYS A 47 9.19 -8.54 14.39
C LYS A 47 8.82 -7.10 13.99
N PRO A 48 9.44 -6.08 14.60
CA PRO A 48 9.04 -4.68 14.44
C PRO A 48 9.24 -4.14 13.01
N THR A 49 10.07 -4.79 12.21
CA THR A 49 10.35 -4.39 10.81
C THR A 49 9.47 -5.12 9.78
N HIS A 50 8.65 -6.08 10.23
CA HIS A 50 7.76 -6.81 9.34
C HIS A 50 6.75 -5.88 8.67
N VAL A 51 6.61 -6.04 7.36
CA VAL A 51 5.62 -5.37 6.52
C VAL A 51 5.08 -6.35 5.49
N VAL A 52 3.79 -6.33 5.27
CA VAL A 52 3.16 -7.06 4.16
C VAL A 52 3.16 -6.15 2.94
N TYR A 53 3.60 -6.69 1.82
CA TYR A 53 3.68 -5.98 0.56
C TYR A 53 2.87 -6.72 -0.50
N PHE A 54 1.60 -6.33 -0.63
CA PHE A 54 0.75 -6.81 -1.70
C PHE A 54 1.02 -6.03 -2.99
N TYR A 55 1.01 -6.72 -4.10
CA TYR A 55 1.11 -6.08 -5.41
C TYR A 55 0.48 -6.95 -6.50
N THR A 56 0.09 -6.32 -7.60
CA THR A 56 -0.45 -7.01 -8.77
C THR A 56 0.62 -7.95 -9.36
N GLU A 57 0.35 -9.24 -9.40
CA GLU A 57 1.29 -10.29 -9.80
C GLU A 57 1.74 -10.14 -11.26
N ALA A 58 0.87 -9.67 -12.14
CA ALA A 58 1.21 -9.36 -13.53
C ALA A 58 2.28 -8.26 -13.68
N HIS A 59 2.64 -7.55 -12.59
CA HIS A 59 3.67 -6.52 -12.56
C HIS A 59 4.80 -6.89 -11.58
N PRO A 60 5.63 -7.90 -11.90
CA PRO A 60 6.69 -8.40 -11.01
C PRO A 60 7.75 -7.35 -10.67
N ALA A 61 7.90 -6.32 -11.50
CA ALA A 61 8.78 -5.19 -11.26
C ALA A 61 8.50 -4.53 -9.89
N PHE A 62 7.25 -4.50 -9.43
CA PHE A 62 6.90 -3.93 -8.13
C PHE A 62 7.62 -4.63 -6.96
N GLY A 63 7.68 -5.96 -6.99
CA GLY A 63 8.43 -6.72 -5.99
C GLY A 63 9.93 -6.48 -6.09
N ASP A 64 10.46 -6.39 -7.29
CA ASP A 64 11.90 -6.19 -7.52
C ASP A 64 12.33 -4.77 -7.13
N TRP A 65 11.51 -3.75 -7.35
CA TRP A 65 11.79 -2.39 -6.89
C TRP A 65 12.01 -2.38 -5.37
N LEU A 66 11.07 -2.89 -4.59
CA LEU A 66 11.20 -2.88 -3.13
C LEU A 66 12.42 -3.68 -2.65
N LYS A 67 12.71 -4.88 -3.24
CA LYS A 67 13.89 -5.68 -2.91
C LYS A 67 15.20 -4.91 -3.13
N ASN A 68 15.27 -4.20 -4.27
CA ASN A 68 16.45 -3.43 -4.63
C ASN A 68 16.60 -2.19 -3.75
N ASP A 69 15.50 -1.49 -3.48
CA ASP A 69 15.50 -0.27 -2.67
C ASP A 69 15.88 -0.55 -1.22
N ILE A 70 15.41 -1.64 -0.63
CA ILE A 70 15.81 -2.06 0.72
C ILE A 70 17.34 -2.19 0.80
N LYS A 71 17.96 -2.83 -0.17
CA LYS A 71 19.41 -3.01 -0.21
C LYS A 71 20.13 -1.69 -0.49
N LYS A 72 19.67 -0.95 -1.50
CA LYS A 72 20.34 0.26 -1.99
C LYS A 72 20.30 1.39 -0.98
N TYR A 73 19.18 1.54 -0.28
CA TYR A 73 18.93 2.67 0.64
C TYR A 73 18.94 2.24 2.11
N ASN A 74 19.31 0.98 2.39
CA ASN A 74 19.37 0.42 3.74
C ASN A 74 18.07 0.66 4.53
N LEU A 75 16.92 0.35 3.89
CA LEU A 75 15.62 0.51 4.54
C LEU A 75 15.42 -0.62 5.55
N ASN A 76 15.04 -0.26 6.77
CA ASN A 76 14.83 -1.22 7.84
C ASN A 76 13.44 -1.85 7.76
N LEU A 77 13.21 -2.65 6.72
CA LEU A 77 11.97 -3.39 6.45
C LEU A 77 12.26 -4.86 6.17
N ALA A 78 11.39 -5.72 6.65
CA ALA A 78 11.38 -7.16 6.36
C ALA A 78 10.06 -7.52 5.66
N PRO A 79 9.97 -7.36 4.32
CA PRO A 79 8.73 -7.57 3.60
C PRO A 79 8.35 -9.05 3.49
N ASP A 80 7.07 -9.32 3.69
CA ASP A 80 6.37 -10.49 3.22
C ASP A 80 5.71 -10.13 1.87
N TYR A 81 6.30 -10.62 0.78
CA TYR A 81 5.85 -10.32 -0.57
C TYR A 81 4.66 -11.20 -0.94
N ARG A 82 3.53 -10.57 -1.25
CA ARG A 82 2.28 -11.25 -1.60
C ARG A 82 1.78 -10.78 -2.99
N PRO A 83 2.33 -11.34 -4.09
CA PRO A 83 1.79 -11.08 -5.42
C PRO A 83 0.38 -11.66 -5.54
N TRP A 84 -0.50 -10.96 -6.27
CA TRP A 84 -1.90 -11.36 -6.36
C TRP A 84 -2.54 -10.87 -7.66
N ASP A 85 -3.04 -11.78 -8.50
CA ASP A 85 -3.67 -11.48 -9.79
C ASP A 85 -5.18 -11.25 -9.70
N ASN A 86 -5.85 -11.81 -8.70
CA ASN A 86 -7.24 -11.44 -8.44
C ASN A 86 -7.31 -10.00 -7.92
N PRO A 87 -8.42 -9.28 -8.17
CA PRO A 87 -8.58 -7.95 -7.59
C PRO A 87 -8.32 -8.00 -6.09
N VAL A 88 -7.23 -7.42 -5.66
CA VAL A 88 -6.81 -7.42 -4.26
C VAL A 88 -7.86 -6.64 -3.46
N GLY A 89 -8.69 -7.37 -2.71
CA GLY A 89 -9.70 -6.81 -1.82
C GLY A 89 -9.12 -6.42 -0.45
N GLY A 90 -10.01 -6.07 0.46
CA GLY A 90 -9.68 -5.84 1.88
C GLY A 90 -9.37 -4.39 2.23
N SER A 91 -9.23 -3.48 1.25
CA SER A 91 -9.08 -2.04 1.43
C SER A 91 -9.38 -1.29 0.12
N ASP A 92 -9.17 0.02 0.07
CA ASP A 92 -9.46 0.90 -1.07
C ASP A 92 -8.75 0.51 -2.38
N ASN A 93 -7.63 -0.21 -2.30
CA ASN A 93 -6.97 -0.80 -3.46
C ASN A 93 -7.91 -1.69 -4.30
N GLY A 94 -8.89 -2.33 -3.68
CA GLY A 94 -9.88 -3.15 -4.37
C GLY A 94 -10.71 -2.38 -5.39
N SER A 95 -10.96 -1.09 -5.19
CA SER A 95 -11.69 -0.25 -6.14
C SER A 95 -10.91 -0.05 -7.44
N PHE A 96 -9.59 0.11 -7.34
CA PHE A 96 -8.69 0.30 -8.48
C PHE A 96 -8.36 -1.02 -9.17
N ALA A 97 -8.04 -2.06 -8.41
CA ALA A 97 -7.74 -3.38 -8.95
C ALA A 97 -8.88 -3.96 -9.79
N LYS A 98 -10.14 -3.75 -9.39
CA LYS A 98 -11.33 -4.20 -10.12
C LYS A 98 -11.46 -3.64 -11.54
N ILE A 99 -10.85 -2.49 -11.82
CA ILE A 99 -10.86 -1.88 -13.15
C ILE A 99 -9.51 -2.05 -13.87
N GLY A 100 -8.64 -2.92 -13.37
CA GLY A 100 -7.37 -3.27 -14.01
C GLY A 100 -6.24 -2.29 -13.75
N ILE A 101 -6.36 -1.37 -12.79
CA ILE A 101 -5.25 -0.50 -12.40
C ILE A 101 -4.32 -1.30 -11.47
N PRO A 102 -3.01 -1.40 -11.80
CA PRO A 102 -2.05 -2.11 -10.96
C PRO A 102 -1.94 -1.47 -9.59
N ILE A 103 -1.82 -2.29 -8.55
CA ILE A 103 -1.75 -1.82 -7.17
C ILE A 103 -0.46 -2.25 -6.47
N ILE A 104 -0.04 -1.42 -5.53
CA ILE A 104 0.83 -1.78 -4.43
C ILE A 104 0.09 -1.42 -3.14
N TRP A 105 0.08 -2.33 -2.18
CA TRP A 105 -0.51 -2.08 -0.87
C TRP A 105 0.47 -2.43 0.24
N TYR A 106 0.87 -1.42 1.01
CA TYR A 106 1.62 -1.58 2.25
C TYR A 106 0.66 -1.83 3.41
N HIS A 107 0.91 -2.90 4.15
CA HIS A 107 0.10 -3.37 5.26
C HIS A 107 0.99 -4.03 6.32
N THR A 108 0.50 -4.31 7.51
CA THR A 108 1.28 -4.96 8.58
C THR A 108 0.58 -6.15 9.21
N ASP A 109 -0.45 -6.68 8.57
CA ASP A 109 -1.39 -7.65 9.14
C ASP A 109 -2.16 -7.10 10.37
N GLY A 110 -3.05 -7.88 10.94
CA GLY A 110 -3.82 -7.50 12.12
C GLY A 110 -2.95 -7.38 13.37
N HIS A 111 -3.37 -6.60 14.32
CA HIS A 111 -2.74 -6.42 15.63
C HIS A 111 -3.80 -6.50 16.74
N PRO A 112 -3.41 -6.72 18.01
CA PRO A 112 -4.37 -6.95 19.10
C PRO A 112 -5.38 -5.82 19.35
N ASP A 113 -5.01 -4.59 19.00
CA ASP A 113 -5.88 -3.42 19.19
C ASP A 113 -6.74 -3.08 17.97
N TYR A 114 -6.69 -3.90 16.90
CA TYR A 114 -7.46 -3.67 15.68
C TYR A 114 -8.96 -3.51 15.97
N HIS A 115 -9.55 -2.40 15.54
CA HIS A 115 -10.94 -2.01 15.81
C HIS A 115 -11.29 -1.92 17.32
N GLN A 116 -10.30 -1.68 18.18
CA GLN A 116 -10.51 -1.54 19.62
C GLN A 116 -10.28 -0.10 20.08
N PRO A 117 -10.96 0.35 21.15
CA PRO A 117 -10.70 1.66 21.76
C PRO A 117 -9.26 1.83 22.27
N SER A 118 -8.52 0.74 22.42
CA SER A 118 -7.11 0.74 22.85
C SER A 118 -6.11 1.02 21.72
N ASP A 119 -6.57 1.20 20.49
CA ASP A 119 -5.69 1.55 19.37
C ASP A 119 -5.38 3.05 19.39
N HIS A 120 -4.31 3.41 20.07
CA HIS A 120 -3.88 4.79 20.28
C HIS A 120 -2.59 5.11 19.52
N ALA A 121 -2.40 6.40 19.22
CA ALA A 121 -1.25 6.91 18.46
C ALA A 121 0.12 6.70 19.16
N ASP A 122 0.14 6.59 20.49
CA ASP A 122 1.36 6.31 21.26
C ASP A 122 1.90 4.89 21.04
N ARG A 123 1.12 4.01 20.42
CA ARG A 123 1.51 2.64 20.06
C ARG A 123 2.04 2.51 18.64
N ILE A 124 2.13 3.59 17.89
CA ILE A 124 2.63 3.58 16.51
C ILE A 124 4.15 3.29 16.50
N ASN A 125 4.55 2.36 15.67
CA ASN A 125 5.95 2.13 15.32
C ASN A 125 6.39 3.14 14.25
N TRP A 126 6.82 4.32 14.69
CA TRP A 126 7.21 5.41 13.81
C TRP A 126 8.41 5.08 12.91
N ASP A 127 9.35 4.26 13.39
CA ASP A 127 10.49 3.83 12.55
C ASP A 127 10.01 3.02 11.34
N LYS A 128 9.04 2.14 11.53
CA LYS A 128 8.40 1.39 10.45
C LYS A 128 7.68 2.33 9.49
N VAL A 129 6.85 3.24 9.99
CA VAL A 129 6.11 4.22 9.17
C VAL A 129 7.07 5.03 8.31
N VAL A 130 8.18 5.53 8.88
CA VAL A 130 9.19 6.28 8.13
C VAL A 130 9.84 5.44 7.03
N ASN A 131 10.19 4.17 7.32
CA ASN A 131 10.79 3.31 6.31
C ASN A 131 9.80 2.92 5.21
N ILE A 132 8.52 2.66 5.53
CA ILE A 132 7.46 2.46 4.54
C ILE A 132 7.28 3.71 3.68
N THR A 133 7.27 4.89 4.28
CA THR A 133 7.16 6.16 3.55
C THR A 133 8.30 6.34 2.55
N LYS A 134 9.53 6.05 2.93
CA LYS A 134 10.69 6.10 2.02
C LYS A 134 10.53 5.09 0.87
N ALA A 135 10.18 3.85 1.17
CA ALA A 135 9.98 2.80 0.17
C ALA A 135 8.86 3.17 -0.80
N SER A 136 7.73 3.65 -0.29
CA SER A 136 6.59 4.04 -1.11
C SER A 136 6.87 5.26 -2.00
N PHE A 137 7.67 6.21 -1.51
CA PHE A 137 8.13 7.33 -2.34
C PHE A 137 8.91 6.83 -3.57
N LEU A 138 9.81 5.86 -3.38
CA LEU A 138 10.57 5.26 -4.47
C LEU A 138 9.66 4.50 -5.44
N ASN A 139 8.71 3.72 -4.95
CA ASN A 139 7.73 3.03 -5.81
C ASN A 139 6.89 4.03 -6.62
N MET A 140 6.41 5.10 -5.98
CA MET A 140 5.70 6.19 -6.67
C MET A 140 6.58 6.84 -7.74
N TRP A 141 7.86 7.07 -7.44
CA TRP A 141 8.82 7.65 -8.39
C TRP A 141 8.96 6.77 -9.62
N TYR A 142 9.12 5.45 -9.46
CA TYR A 142 9.20 4.50 -10.58
C TYR A 142 7.90 4.49 -11.39
N MET A 143 6.74 4.35 -10.75
CA MET A 143 5.44 4.41 -11.43
C MET A 143 5.26 5.70 -12.24
N ALA A 144 5.76 6.84 -11.74
CA ALA A 144 5.59 8.12 -12.41
C ALA A 144 6.53 8.32 -13.60
N ASN A 145 7.71 7.70 -13.60
CA ASN A 145 8.79 7.99 -14.54
C ASN A 145 9.08 6.84 -15.51
N GLU A 146 8.85 5.60 -15.14
CA GLU A 146 9.03 4.48 -16.06
C GLU A 146 7.87 4.39 -17.05
N LYS A 147 8.18 4.00 -18.29
CA LYS A 147 7.17 3.88 -19.35
C LYS A 147 6.31 2.64 -19.15
N ASP A 148 6.98 1.53 -18.86
CA ASP A 148 6.39 0.20 -18.71
C ASP A 148 6.91 -0.45 -17.43
N PHE A 149 6.05 -1.16 -16.71
CA PHE A 149 6.39 -1.93 -15.51
C PHE A 149 5.44 -3.10 -15.30
#